data_c04495839e1626257c6b3c3e1d8a70b2
#
_entry.id   c04495839e1626257c6b3c3e1d8a70b2
#
_cell.length_a   1.000
_cell.length_b   1.000
_cell.length_c   1.000
_cell.angle_alpha   90.00
_cell.angle_beta   90.00
_cell.angle_gamma   90.00
#
_symmetry.space_group_name_H-M   'P 1'
#
loop_
_entity.id
_entity.type
_entity.pdbx_description
1 polymer ?
#
loop_
_entity_poly.entity_id
_entity_poly.type
_entity_poly.pdbx_seq_one_letter_code
_entity_poly.pdbx_strand_id
1 'polypeptide(L)'
;MQYEPVIGLEVHAELLTRSKMYCACAVVDSTVAEPNRYVCPVCAGMPGTLPVINQRAIEFALRVALALNCEVAPLNVFARKNYFYPDLPKGYQISQYELPLARNGFVMLATAGGERRVRIRRVHLEEDTGKLFHIDGADGSVPASLVDLNRAGVPLLEIVTEPDITSVAELEAYAKKLRSVLRYLGVSLLRQPIDAGGMLKTFTNHLLLKGLCISGGMAMARQRSNDS
;
A
#
# COMPACT_ATOMS: atom_id res chain seq x y z
N MET A 1 28.61 -22.02 2.08
CA MET A 1 28.01 -20.89 1.34
C MET A 1 27.35 -19.98 2.36
N GLN A 2 27.73 -18.72 2.42
CA GLN A 2 27.02 -17.72 3.24
C GLN A 2 26.08 -16.92 2.32
N TYR A 3 24.81 -16.84 2.70
CA TYR A 3 23.81 -16.04 1.99
C TYR A 3 23.52 -14.78 2.81
N GLU A 4 23.36 -13.66 2.11
CA GLU A 4 22.93 -12.39 2.69
C GLU A 4 21.51 -12.09 2.22
N PRO A 5 20.55 -11.79 3.12
CA PRO A 5 19.22 -11.39 2.74
C PRO A 5 19.23 -10.00 2.10
N VAL A 6 18.46 -9.82 1.04
CA VAL A 6 18.28 -8.55 0.33
C VAL A 6 16.78 -8.29 0.21
N ILE A 7 16.27 -7.31 0.94
CA ILE A 7 14.85 -7.09 1.15
C ILE A 7 14.45 -5.70 0.64
N GLY A 8 13.50 -5.68 -0.30
CA GLY A 8 12.74 -4.48 -0.69
C GLY A 8 11.31 -4.58 -0.17
N LEU A 9 10.68 -3.44 0.08
CA LEU A 9 9.33 -3.36 0.59
C LEU A 9 8.44 -2.53 -0.33
N GLU A 10 7.20 -2.98 -0.48
CA GLU A 10 6.07 -2.20 -0.97
C GLU A 10 5.10 -2.01 0.19
N VAL A 11 4.81 -0.76 0.51
CA VAL A 11 3.96 -0.40 1.64
C VAL A 11 2.77 0.38 1.14
N HIS A 12 1.57 -0.16 1.36
CA HIS A 12 0.31 0.50 1.05
C HIS A 12 -0.25 1.16 2.30
N ALA A 13 -0.54 2.45 2.22
CA ALA A 13 -1.14 3.21 3.30
C ALA A 13 -2.48 3.81 2.84
N GLU A 14 -3.58 3.39 3.45
CA GLU A 14 -4.86 4.06 3.26
C GLU A 14 -4.81 5.49 3.80
N LEU A 15 -5.21 6.46 2.98
CA LEU A 15 -5.19 7.87 3.33
C LEU A 15 -6.48 8.28 4.05
N LEU A 16 -6.35 9.09 5.10
CA LEU A 16 -7.43 9.63 5.93
C LEU A 16 -8.25 10.72 5.23
N THR A 17 -8.78 10.41 4.07
CA THR A 17 -9.72 11.30 3.38
C THR A 17 -11.15 11.03 3.81
N ARG A 18 -12.03 12.01 3.69
CA ARG A 18 -13.46 11.85 3.95
C ARG A 18 -14.19 11.14 2.81
N SER A 19 -13.68 11.28 1.59
CA SER A 19 -14.24 10.69 0.38
C SER A 19 -13.21 9.84 -0.35
N LYS A 20 -13.70 8.98 -1.22
CA LYS A 20 -12.88 8.09 -2.05
C LYS A 20 -12.01 8.87 -3.04
N MET A 21 -11.09 8.16 -3.70
CA MET A 21 -10.07 8.76 -4.58
C MET A 21 -10.67 9.48 -5.78
N TYR A 22 -11.76 8.95 -6.35
CA TYR A 22 -12.30 9.43 -7.62
C TYR A 22 -13.80 9.75 -7.58
N CYS A 23 -14.43 9.73 -6.40
CA CYS A 23 -15.84 10.05 -6.22
C CYS A 23 -16.12 10.62 -4.82
N ALA A 24 -17.35 11.10 -4.61
CA ALA A 24 -17.79 11.69 -3.36
C ALA A 24 -18.26 10.67 -2.29
N CYS A 25 -18.24 9.36 -2.58
CA CYS A 25 -18.62 8.35 -1.59
C CYS A 25 -17.73 8.46 -0.35
N ALA A 26 -18.36 8.33 0.84
CA ALA A 26 -17.62 8.37 2.09
C ALA A 26 -16.63 7.19 2.20
N VAL A 27 -15.44 7.45 2.76
CA VAL A 27 -14.53 6.40 3.22
C VAL A 27 -15.00 5.92 4.58
N VAL A 28 -15.30 4.63 4.67
CA VAL A 28 -15.83 3.98 5.87
C VAL A 28 -14.98 2.79 6.28
N ASP A 29 -15.05 2.39 7.54
CA ASP A 29 -14.46 1.12 7.97
C ASP A 29 -15.28 -0.05 7.40
N SER A 30 -14.77 -0.67 6.32
CA SER A 30 -15.42 -1.80 5.64
C SER A 30 -15.50 -3.07 6.47
N THR A 31 -15.00 -3.07 7.72
CA THR A 31 -15.12 -4.21 8.64
C THR A 31 -16.38 -4.14 9.50
N VAL A 32 -16.99 -2.95 9.62
CA VAL A 32 -18.19 -2.71 10.45
C VAL A 32 -19.35 -2.13 9.65
N ALA A 33 -19.07 -1.49 8.50
CA ALA A 33 -20.12 -0.93 7.65
C ALA A 33 -20.90 -2.04 6.92
N GLU A 34 -22.21 -1.80 6.73
CA GLU A 34 -23.05 -2.68 5.90
C GLU A 34 -22.45 -2.78 4.47
N PRO A 35 -22.29 -4.00 3.91
CA PRO A 35 -21.68 -4.19 2.60
C PRO A 35 -22.39 -3.41 1.49
N ASN A 36 -21.61 -2.86 0.56
CA ASN A 36 -22.08 -2.14 -0.63
C ASN A 36 -22.98 -0.91 -0.36
N ARG A 37 -22.96 -0.37 0.87
CA ARG A 37 -23.79 0.81 1.23
C ARG A 37 -23.20 2.13 0.71
N TYR A 38 -21.88 2.21 0.61
CA TYR A 38 -21.16 3.43 0.23
C TYR A 38 -20.55 3.28 -1.15
N VAL A 39 -21.41 3.02 -2.15
CA VAL A 39 -21.02 2.73 -3.53
C VAL A 39 -21.83 3.61 -4.49
N CYS A 40 -21.16 4.21 -5.48
CA CYS A 40 -21.79 4.97 -6.56
C CYS A 40 -21.37 4.41 -7.92
N PRO A 41 -21.98 4.84 -9.04
CA PRO A 41 -21.61 4.38 -10.37
C PRO A 41 -20.10 4.47 -10.68
N VAL A 42 -19.40 5.49 -10.17
CA VAL A 42 -17.94 5.63 -10.40
C VAL A 42 -17.16 4.52 -9.74
N CYS A 43 -17.31 4.30 -8.42
CA CYS A 43 -16.56 3.24 -7.71
C CYS A 43 -17.10 1.84 -8.00
N ALA A 44 -18.33 1.70 -8.55
CA ALA A 44 -18.86 0.45 -9.09
C ALA A 44 -18.36 0.17 -10.53
N GLY A 45 -17.60 1.08 -11.13
CA GLY A 45 -17.03 0.88 -12.46
C GLY A 45 -18.05 0.88 -13.58
N MET A 46 -19.18 1.55 -13.44
CA MET A 46 -20.23 1.59 -14.46
C MET A 46 -19.76 2.32 -15.72
N PRO A 47 -20.09 1.81 -16.91
CA PRO A 47 -19.75 2.47 -18.18
C PRO A 47 -20.23 3.91 -18.26
N GLY A 48 -19.42 4.79 -18.83
CA GLY A 48 -19.75 6.22 -19.04
C GLY A 48 -19.49 7.12 -17.84
N THR A 49 -19.06 6.60 -16.69
CA THR A 49 -18.67 7.41 -15.53
C THR A 49 -17.23 7.90 -15.66
N LEU A 50 -17.01 9.17 -15.23
CA LEU A 50 -15.69 9.80 -15.25
C LEU A 50 -15.16 10.00 -13.82
N PRO A 51 -13.94 9.55 -13.52
CA PRO A 51 -13.31 9.79 -12.22
C PRO A 51 -12.90 11.26 -12.07
N VAL A 52 -13.06 11.81 -10.85
CA VAL A 52 -12.55 13.12 -10.47
C VAL A 52 -11.64 12.96 -9.27
N ILE A 53 -10.38 13.38 -9.40
CA ILE A 53 -9.36 13.15 -8.40
C ILE A 53 -9.63 13.91 -7.09
N ASN A 54 -9.37 13.26 -5.97
CA ASN A 54 -9.49 13.84 -4.64
C ASN A 54 -8.25 14.68 -4.31
N GLN A 55 -8.42 16.01 -4.27
CA GLN A 55 -7.35 16.95 -3.94
C GLN A 55 -6.68 16.65 -2.60
N ARG A 56 -7.46 16.24 -1.58
CA ARG A 56 -6.92 15.94 -0.25
C ARG A 56 -5.98 14.74 -0.25
N ALA A 57 -6.24 13.74 -1.11
CA ALA A 57 -5.34 12.61 -1.28
C ALA A 57 -3.99 13.05 -1.85
N ILE A 58 -3.99 13.96 -2.83
CA ILE A 58 -2.74 14.54 -3.38
C ILE A 58 -1.98 15.31 -2.31
N GLU A 59 -2.65 16.17 -1.53
CA GLU A 59 -2.01 16.92 -0.44
C GLU A 59 -1.36 16.00 0.58
N PHE A 60 -2.03 14.92 0.98
CA PHE A 60 -1.47 13.93 1.90
C PHE A 60 -0.27 13.20 1.32
N ALA A 61 -0.36 12.78 0.05
CA ALA A 61 0.74 12.13 -0.63
C ALA A 61 1.98 13.00 -0.75
N LEU A 62 1.80 14.30 -1.07
CA LEU A 62 2.90 15.28 -1.12
C LEU A 62 3.57 15.45 0.25
N ARG A 63 2.79 15.55 1.33
CA ARG A 63 3.34 15.63 2.69
C ARG A 63 4.21 14.43 3.04
N VAL A 64 3.74 13.22 2.68
CA VAL A 64 4.51 11.98 2.90
C VAL A 64 5.77 11.97 2.05
N ALA A 65 5.67 12.30 0.76
CA ALA A 65 6.81 12.33 -0.14
C ALA A 65 7.93 13.26 0.38
N LEU A 66 7.57 14.48 0.82
CA LEU A 66 8.52 15.44 1.40
C LEU A 66 9.13 14.93 2.72
N ALA A 67 8.32 14.32 3.60
CA ALA A 67 8.81 13.76 4.87
C ALA A 67 9.72 12.55 4.69
N LEU A 68 9.60 11.86 3.55
CA LEU A 68 10.49 10.76 3.13
C LEU A 68 11.68 11.25 2.29
N ASN A 69 11.94 12.56 2.25
CA ASN A 69 13.01 13.19 1.49
C ASN A 69 12.97 12.86 -0.01
N CYS A 70 11.78 12.65 -0.57
CA CYS A 70 11.61 12.38 -1.99
C CYS A 70 11.65 13.65 -2.83
N GLU A 71 12.12 13.51 -4.06
CA GLU A 71 12.00 14.51 -5.11
C GLU A 71 10.60 14.45 -5.72
N VAL A 72 9.83 15.53 -5.56
CA VAL A 72 8.49 15.63 -6.15
C VAL A 72 8.62 15.86 -7.66
N ALA A 73 7.96 15.04 -8.46
CA ALA A 73 8.00 15.16 -9.91
C ALA A 73 7.24 16.39 -10.40
N PRO A 74 7.79 17.21 -11.32
CA PRO A 74 7.10 18.36 -11.90
C PRO A 74 5.90 17.95 -12.76
N LEU A 75 5.92 16.72 -13.29
CA LEU A 75 4.84 16.09 -14.02
C LEU A 75 4.65 14.68 -13.49
N ASN A 76 3.42 14.36 -13.10
CA ASN A 76 3.03 13.01 -12.75
C ASN A 76 1.77 12.62 -13.53
N VAL A 77 1.64 11.33 -13.87
CA VAL A 77 0.57 10.83 -14.72
C VAL A 77 -0.04 9.58 -14.12
N PHE A 78 -1.38 9.54 -14.08
CA PHE A 78 -2.11 8.32 -13.76
C PHE A 78 -2.19 7.41 -14.98
N ALA A 79 -1.99 6.13 -14.75
CA ALA A 79 -2.06 5.06 -15.71
C ALA A 79 -3.12 4.04 -15.31
N ARG A 80 -3.50 3.15 -16.23
CA ARG A 80 -4.39 2.03 -15.97
C ARG A 80 -3.58 0.76 -15.82
N LYS A 81 -3.64 0.16 -14.63
CA LYS A 81 -3.09 -1.17 -14.35
C LYS A 81 -4.22 -2.20 -14.53
N ASN A 82 -4.21 -2.90 -15.65
CA ASN A 82 -5.24 -3.90 -15.96
C ASN A 82 -5.17 -5.07 -14.97
N TYR A 83 -6.32 -5.37 -14.38
CA TYR A 83 -6.47 -6.43 -13.39
C TYR A 83 -7.92 -6.90 -13.39
N PHE A 84 -8.15 -8.11 -13.94
CA PHE A 84 -9.49 -8.66 -14.12
C PHE A 84 -9.86 -9.56 -12.94
N TYR A 85 -10.42 -8.95 -11.89
CA TYR A 85 -10.87 -9.65 -10.71
C TYR A 85 -12.15 -9.02 -10.16
N PRO A 86 -13.05 -9.79 -9.47
CA PRO A 86 -14.35 -9.30 -9.03
C PRO A 86 -14.32 -8.08 -8.10
N ASP A 87 -13.24 -7.90 -7.32
CA ASP A 87 -13.05 -6.75 -6.42
C ASP A 87 -12.66 -5.45 -7.13
N LEU A 88 -12.41 -5.53 -8.44
CA LEU A 88 -12.07 -4.39 -9.28
C LEU A 88 -13.03 -4.32 -10.48
N PRO A 89 -14.26 -3.81 -10.28
CA PRO A 89 -15.35 -3.93 -11.26
C PRO A 89 -15.07 -3.23 -12.59
N LYS A 90 -14.16 -2.25 -12.63
CA LYS A 90 -13.71 -1.59 -13.87
C LYS A 90 -12.80 -2.48 -14.73
N GLY A 91 -12.21 -3.55 -14.16
CA GLY A 91 -11.19 -4.35 -14.80
C GLY A 91 -9.80 -3.70 -14.83
N TYR A 92 -9.61 -2.54 -14.21
CA TYR A 92 -8.31 -1.88 -14.06
C TYR A 92 -8.28 -1.05 -12.78
N GLN A 93 -7.09 -0.88 -12.23
CA GLN A 93 -6.78 0.04 -11.14
C GLN A 93 -6.17 1.32 -11.73
N ILE A 94 -6.62 2.49 -11.27
CA ILE A 94 -5.96 3.75 -11.59
C ILE A 94 -4.80 3.90 -10.62
N SER A 95 -3.57 3.95 -11.14
CA SER A 95 -2.33 4.01 -10.39
C SER A 95 -1.32 4.90 -11.10
N GLN A 96 -0.11 5.04 -10.58
CA GLN A 96 0.99 5.76 -11.23
C GLN A 96 2.20 4.81 -11.33
N TYR A 97 2.80 4.68 -12.50
CA TYR A 97 3.94 3.77 -12.71
C TYR A 97 5.18 4.48 -13.26
N GLU A 98 5.10 4.94 -14.53
CA GLU A 98 6.26 5.54 -15.21
C GLU A 98 6.58 6.96 -14.71
N LEU A 99 5.54 7.73 -14.38
CA LEU A 99 5.61 9.10 -13.88
C LEU A 99 4.89 9.21 -12.53
N PRO A 100 5.47 8.64 -11.46
CA PRO A 100 4.90 8.69 -10.12
C PRO A 100 5.00 10.11 -9.53
N LEU A 101 4.26 10.33 -8.43
CA LEU A 101 4.23 11.60 -7.71
C LEU A 101 5.62 12.05 -7.25
N ALA A 102 6.42 11.11 -6.72
CA ALA A 102 7.76 11.41 -6.20
C ALA A 102 8.70 10.20 -6.28
N ARG A 103 10.00 10.46 -6.29
CA ARG A 103 11.09 9.45 -6.40
C ARG A 103 12.28 9.81 -5.53
N ASN A 104 13.27 8.91 -5.50
CA ASN A 104 14.61 9.15 -4.97
C ASN A 104 14.66 9.63 -3.52
N GLY A 105 13.74 9.15 -2.69
CA GLY A 105 13.71 9.48 -1.27
C GLY A 105 14.60 8.57 -0.42
N PHE A 106 14.57 8.82 0.89
CA PHE A 106 15.23 7.95 1.85
C PHE A 106 14.68 8.13 3.27
N VAL A 107 14.92 7.11 4.09
CA VAL A 107 14.67 7.14 5.54
C VAL A 107 15.96 6.76 6.26
N MET A 108 16.34 7.53 7.29
CA MET A 108 17.42 7.17 8.19
C MET A 108 16.89 6.33 9.35
N LEU A 109 17.51 5.18 9.57
CA LEU A 109 17.19 4.27 10.66
C LEU A 109 18.30 4.30 11.69
N ALA A 110 17.95 4.39 12.98
CA ALA A 110 18.87 4.10 14.07
C ALA A 110 18.89 2.59 14.30
N THR A 111 20.05 1.96 14.14
CA THR A 111 20.26 0.53 14.36
C THR A 111 21.36 0.31 15.40
N ALA A 112 21.50 -0.90 15.92
CA ALA A 112 22.59 -1.24 16.84
C ALA A 112 23.99 -1.03 16.22
N GLY A 113 24.10 -1.09 14.89
CA GLY A 113 25.33 -0.84 14.13
C GLY A 113 25.55 0.61 13.69
N GLY A 114 24.72 1.56 14.16
CA GLY A 114 24.77 2.96 13.77
C GLY A 114 23.61 3.38 12.87
N GLU A 115 23.73 4.51 12.22
CA GLU A 115 22.72 5.01 11.29
C GLU A 115 22.76 4.24 9.97
N ARG A 116 21.60 3.82 9.52
CA ARG A 116 21.39 3.12 8.24
C ARG A 116 20.43 3.90 7.34
N ARG A 117 20.82 4.17 6.11
CA ARG A 117 19.98 4.80 5.10
C ARG A 117 19.25 3.73 4.30
N VAL A 118 17.91 3.80 4.26
CA VAL A 118 17.06 2.99 3.36
C VAL A 118 16.49 3.91 2.30
N ARG A 119 16.77 3.63 1.03
CA ARG A 119 16.31 4.44 -0.10
C ARG A 119 14.85 4.13 -0.42
N ILE A 120 14.13 5.16 -0.82
CA ILE A 120 12.77 5.08 -1.36
C ILE A 120 12.86 5.24 -2.87
N ARG A 121 12.45 4.22 -3.62
CA ARG A 121 12.45 4.26 -5.08
C ARG A 121 11.40 5.23 -5.60
N ARG A 122 10.15 5.11 -5.09
CA ARG A 122 9.02 5.96 -5.47
C ARG A 122 7.94 6.01 -4.40
N VAL A 123 7.18 7.08 -4.48
CA VAL A 123 5.91 7.26 -3.77
C VAL A 123 4.86 7.62 -4.81
N HIS A 124 3.75 6.90 -4.83
CA HIS A 124 2.69 7.16 -5.80
C HIS A 124 1.30 6.89 -5.23
N LEU A 125 0.30 7.49 -5.88
CA LEU A 125 -1.11 7.37 -5.55
C LEU A 125 -1.77 6.28 -6.38
N GLU A 126 -2.69 5.57 -5.76
CA GLU A 126 -3.58 4.62 -6.40
C GLU A 126 -4.92 4.53 -5.66
N GLU A 127 -5.82 3.70 -6.12
CA GLU A 127 -7.08 3.37 -5.45
C GLU A 127 -7.06 1.94 -4.91
N ASP A 128 -7.72 1.73 -3.77
CA ASP A 128 -7.89 0.38 -3.22
C ASP A 128 -8.98 -0.40 -3.98
N THR A 129 -8.90 -1.73 -3.92
CA THR A 129 -9.88 -2.65 -4.48
C THR A 129 -11.03 -2.92 -3.51
N GLY A 130 -12.09 -3.58 -3.96
CA GLY A 130 -13.15 -4.09 -3.10
C GLY A 130 -12.64 -5.17 -2.15
N LYS A 131 -13.55 -5.71 -1.35
CA LYS A 131 -13.28 -6.81 -0.42
C LYS A 131 -14.01 -8.06 -0.90
N LEU A 132 -13.36 -9.21 -0.85
CA LEU A 132 -13.92 -10.51 -1.20
C LEU A 132 -14.10 -11.35 0.06
N PHE A 133 -15.25 -12.04 0.11
CA PHE A 133 -15.52 -13.08 1.09
C PHE A 133 -15.80 -14.37 0.35
N HIS A 134 -14.95 -15.36 0.56
CA HIS A 134 -15.15 -16.69 -0.02
C HIS A 134 -16.09 -17.49 0.89
N ILE A 135 -17.11 -18.09 0.30
CA ILE A 135 -18.04 -18.99 0.98
C ILE A 135 -17.73 -20.40 0.46
N ASP A 136 -17.26 -21.24 1.36
CA ASP A 136 -17.06 -22.65 1.07
C ASP A 136 -18.42 -23.36 1.01
N GLY A 137 -18.66 -24.11 -0.06
CA GLY A 137 -19.90 -24.85 -0.26
C GLY A 137 -20.00 -26.09 0.64
N ALA A 138 -19.93 -25.92 1.96
CA ALA A 138 -19.86 -27.02 2.93
C ALA A 138 -21.10 -27.95 2.92
N ASP A 139 -22.25 -27.46 2.45
CA ASP A 139 -23.52 -28.18 2.47
C ASP A 139 -24.01 -28.61 1.06
N GLY A 140 -23.07 -28.82 0.11
CA GLY A 140 -23.42 -29.12 -1.29
C GLY A 140 -23.85 -27.90 -2.10
N SER A 141 -23.77 -26.68 -1.54
CA SER A 141 -23.96 -25.42 -2.27
C SER A 141 -22.73 -25.13 -3.16
N VAL A 142 -22.94 -24.37 -4.24
CA VAL A 142 -21.85 -23.96 -5.12
C VAL A 142 -20.94 -22.98 -4.37
N PRO A 143 -19.62 -23.18 -4.35
CA PRO A 143 -18.69 -22.20 -3.82
C PRO A 143 -18.92 -20.84 -4.47
N ALA A 144 -19.03 -19.79 -3.65
CA ALA A 144 -19.32 -18.44 -4.10
C ALA A 144 -18.37 -17.41 -3.47
N SER A 145 -18.21 -16.28 -4.14
CA SER A 145 -17.49 -15.12 -3.57
C SER A 145 -18.43 -13.93 -3.50
N LEU A 146 -18.62 -13.39 -2.31
CA LEU A 146 -19.34 -12.14 -2.10
C LEU A 146 -18.38 -10.96 -2.27
N VAL A 147 -18.84 -9.93 -2.96
CA VAL A 147 -18.06 -8.71 -3.24
C VAL A 147 -18.63 -7.55 -2.45
N ASP A 148 -17.79 -6.90 -1.63
CA ASP A 148 -18.11 -5.64 -0.99
C ASP A 148 -17.26 -4.52 -1.57
N LEU A 149 -17.89 -3.57 -2.25
CA LEU A 149 -17.25 -2.44 -2.90
C LEU A 149 -17.14 -1.19 -2.01
N ASN A 150 -17.45 -1.28 -0.72
CA ASN A 150 -17.27 -0.15 0.19
C ASN A 150 -15.82 0.35 0.22
N ARG A 151 -14.84 -0.56 0.14
CA ARG A 151 -13.41 -0.22 0.08
C ARG A 151 -12.95 0.21 -1.33
N ALA A 152 -13.61 -0.26 -2.38
CA ALA A 152 -13.23 0.08 -3.76
C ALA A 152 -13.17 1.60 -3.98
N GLY A 153 -12.02 2.08 -4.45
CA GLY A 153 -11.76 3.50 -4.67
C GLY A 153 -11.31 4.28 -3.44
N VAL A 154 -11.01 3.65 -2.30
CA VAL A 154 -10.37 4.31 -1.15
C VAL A 154 -8.97 4.79 -1.57
N PRO A 155 -8.56 6.04 -1.26
CA PRO A 155 -7.25 6.54 -1.63
C PRO A 155 -6.14 5.75 -0.96
N LEU A 156 -5.22 5.24 -1.76
CA LEU A 156 -4.09 4.44 -1.33
C LEU A 156 -2.78 5.10 -1.75
N LEU A 157 -1.82 5.14 -0.85
CA LEU A 157 -0.46 5.60 -1.10
C LEU A 157 0.47 4.40 -1.08
N GLU A 158 1.15 4.14 -2.19
CA GLU A 158 2.17 3.11 -2.28
C GLU A 158 3.57 3.72 -2.12
N ILE A 159 4.36 3.17 -1.20
CA ILE A 159 5.73 3.55 -0.90
C ILE A 159 6.62 2.35 -1.21
N VAL A 160 7.46 2.45 -2.23
CA VAL A 160 8.35 1.37 -2.67
C VAL A 160 9.78 1.70 -2.28
N THR A 161 10.45 0.80 -1.56
CA THR A 161 11.86 0.96 -1.20
C THR A 161 12.78 0.37 -2.27
N GLU A 162 14.06 0.77 -2.25
CA GLU A 162 15.12 -0.04 -2.82
C GLU A 162 15.40 -1.25 -1.91
N PRO A 163 16.02 -2.31 -2.42
CA PRO A 163 16.33 -3.51 -1.64
C PRO A 163 17.58 -3.32 -0.75
N ASP A 164 17.52 -2.34 0.13
CA ASP A 164 18.64 -1.94 1.00
C ASP A 164 18.61 -2.63 2.38
N ILE A 165 17.51 -3.28 2.74
CA ILE A 165 17.31 -3.91 4.05
C ILE A 165 17.95 -5.31 4.02
N THR A 166 18.80 -5.62 5.01
CA THR A 166 19.56 -6.86 5.07
C THR A 166 19.29 -7.70 6.32
N SER A 167 18.44 -7.21 7.21
CA SER A 167 18.07 -7.93 8.44
C SER A 167 16.64 -7.69 8.88
N VAL A 168 16.12 -8.60 9.70
CA VAL A 168 14.78 -8.46 10.32
C VAL A 168 14.73 -7.24 11.25
N ALA A 169 15.81 -6.95 11.97
CA ALA A 169 15.89 -5.80 12.85
C ALA A 169 15.79 -4.47 12.08
N GLU A 170 16.45 -4.37 10.91
CA GLU A 170 16.33 -3.22 10.02
C GLU A 170 14.91 -3.08 9.45
N LEU A 171 14.29 -4.21 9.07
CA LEU A 171 12.92 -4.25 8.59
C LEU A 171 11.94 -3.70 9.63
N GLU A 172 12.06 -4.15 10.88
CA GLU A 172 11.24 -3.71 12.00
C GLU A 172 11.45 -2.21 12.30
N ALA A 173 12.70 -1.76 12.32
CA ALA A 173 13.05 -0.35 12.52
C ALA A 173 12.46 0.53 11.42
N TYR A 174 12.53 0.10 10.14
CA TYR A 174 11.92 0.79 9.01
C TYR A 174 10.40 0.89 9.16
N ALA A 175 9.73 -0.22 9.43
CA ALA A 175 8.28 -0.26 9.57
C ALA A 175 7.79 0.65 10.73
N LYS A 176 8.48 0.61 11.89
CA LYS A 176 8.20 1.51 13.03
C LYS A 176 8.41 2.98 12.68
N LYS A 177 9.51 3.29 11.98
CA LYS A 177 9.83 4.67 11.57
C LYS A 177 8.79 5.20 10.58
N LEU A 178 8.47 4.43 9.53
CA LEU A 178 7.47 4.83 8.54
C LEU A 178 6.10 5.05 9.17
N ARG A 179 5.67 4.13 10.04
CA ARG A 179 4.43 4.29 10.81
C ARG A 179 4.42 5.58 11.62
N SER A 180 5.52 5.90 12.29
CA SER A 180 5.62 7.11 13.09
C SER A 180 5.50 8.37 12.23
N VAL A 181 6.12 8.39 11.04
CA VAL A 181 6.00 9.48 10.06
C VAL A 181 4.55 9.66 9.62
N LEU A 182 3.89 8.60 9.16
CA LEU A 182 2.51 8.65 8.68
C LEU A 182 1.53 9.12 9.76
N ARG A 183 1.72 8.68 11.00
CA ARG A 183 0.92 9.12 12.16
C ARG A 183 1.15 10.57 12.52
N TYR A 184 2.43 11.00 12.58
CA TYR A 184 2.79 12.39 12.88
C TYR A 184 2.20 13.37 11.88
N LEU A 185 2.20 13.01 10.61
CA LEU A 185 1.61 13.80 9.53
C LEU A 185 0.07 13.79 9.54
N GLY A 186 -0.56 12.90 10.32
CA GLY A 186 -2.01 12.75 10.36
C GLY A 186 -2.62 12.28 9.03
N VAL A 187 -1.87 11.52 8.23
CA VAL A 187 -2.30 11.11 6.89
C VAL A 187 -2.88 9.69 6.83
N SER A 188 -2.60 8.85 7.85
CA SER A 188 -3.10 7.48 7.93
C SER A 188 -3.36 7.06 9.39
N LEU A 189 -4.47 6.31 9.61
CA LEU A 189 -4.80 5.71 10.92
C LEU A 189 -4.23 4.29 11.01
N LEU A 190 -3.00 4.18 11.47
CA LEU A 190 -2.42 2.88 11.79
C LEU A 190 -2.81 2.50 13.22
N ARG A 191 -3.90 1.73 13.38
CA ARG A 191 -4.50 1.43 14.70
C ARG A 191 -3.84 0.29 15.47
N GLN A 192 -2.98 -0.53 14.85
CA GLN A 192 -2.35 -1.68 15.52
C GLN A 192 -0.82 -1.55 15.63
N PRO A 193 -0.21 -2.10 16.72
CA PRO A 193 1.24 -2.19 16.83
C PRO A 193 1.80 -3.12 15.75
N ILE A 194 2.96 -2.77 15.21
CA ILE A 194 3.73 -3.65 14.32
C ILE A 194 4.41 -4.69 15.23
N ASP A 195 4.02 -5.94 15.11
CA ASP A 195 4.66 -7.06 15.79
C ASP A 195 5.58 -7.80 14.80
N ALA A 196 6.88 -7.83 15.11
CA ALA A 196 7.89 -8.50 14.29
C ALA A 196 7.65 -10.00 14.16
N GLY A 197 7.09 -10.64 15.18
CA GLY A 197 6.72 -12.06 15.14
C GLY A 197 5.60 -12.36 14.14
N GLY A 198 4.66 -11.42 13.98
CA GLY A 198 3.62 -11.45 12.94
C GLY A 198 4.18 -11.23 11.54
N MET A 199 5.15 -10.33 11.38
CA MET A 199 5.79 -10.05 10.09
C MET A 199 6.52 -11.27 9.51
N LEU A 200 7.24 -12.04 10.32
CA LEU A 200 7.98 -13.23 9.85
C LEU A 200 7.05 -14.37 9.40
N LYS A 201 5.89 -14.54 10.03
CA LYS A 201 4.90 -15.55 9.63
C LYS A 201 4.19 -15.21 8.33
N THR A 202 4.26 -13.96 7.89
CA THR A 202 3.46 -13.42 6.79
C THR A 202 4.29 -13.11 5.54
N PHE A 203 5.57 -13.48 5.48
CA PHE A 203 6.37 -13.39 4.24
C PHE A 203 5.78 -14.21 3.07
N THR A 204 4.80 -15.07 3.33
CA THR A 204 4.05 -15.83 2.33
C THR A 204 2.61 -15.33 2.12
N ASN A 205 2.07 -14.48 3.00
CA ASN A 205 0.70 -13.99 2.91
C ASN A 205 0.63 -12.54 3.41
N HIS A 206 0.08 -11.64 2.61
CA HIS A 206 -0.10 -10.21 2.85
C HIS A 206 -0.38 -9.82 4.31
N LEU A 207 0.51 -9.03 4.91
CA LEU A 207 0.32 -8.47 6.24
C LEU A 207 -0.62 -7.27 6.16
N LEU A 208 -1.91 -7.52 6.29
CA LEU A 208 -2.95 -6.48 6.45
C LEU A 208 -2.95 -5.98 7.89
N LEU A 209 -2.19 -4.94 8.17
CA LEU A 209 -2.47 -4.07 9.31
C LEU A 209 -3.57 -3.09 8.87
N LYS A 210 -4.65 -2.90 9.65
CA LYS A 210 -5.70 -1.94 9.31
C LYS A 210 -5.07 -0.58 8.96
N GLY A 211 -5.11 -0.20 7.69
CA GLY A 211 -4.56 1.03 7.14
C GLY A 211 -3.10 0.98 6.68
N LEU A 212 -2.38 -0.14 6.83
CA LEU A 212 -1.04 -0.34 6.28
C LEU A 212 -0.90 -1.79 5.82
N CYS A 213 -0.71 -1.99 4.54
CA CYS A 213 -0.34 -3.28 3.96
C CYS A 213 1.15 -3.24 3.58
N ILE A 214 1.92 -4.20 4.05
CA ILE A 214 3.31 -4.40 3.62
C ILE A 214 3.33 -5.68 2.80
N SER A 215 3.48 -5.54 1.49
CA SER A 215 3.76 -6.67 0.62
C SER A 215 5.27 -6.79 0.44
N GLY A 216 5.83 -7.93 0.81
CA GLY A 216 7.25 -8.22 0.59
C GLY A 216 7.48 -8.61 -0.86
N GLY A 217 8.06 -7.71 -1.66
CA GLY A 217 8.66 -8.06 -2.94
C GLY A 217 10.04 -8.66 -2.73
N MET A 218 10.20 -9.94 -3.06
CA MET A 218 11.44 -10.66 -3.26
C MET A 218 12.55 -10.47 -2.21
N ALA A 219 12.61 -11.38 -1.23
CA ALA A 219 13.86 -11.69 -0.55
C ALA A 219 14.77 -12.44 -1.55
N MET A 220 15.74 -11.76 -2.15
CA MET A 220 16.81 -12.43 -2.89
C MET A 220 17.94 -12.73 -1.93
N ALA A 221 18.37 -13.98 -1.88
CA ALA A 221 19.62 -14.35 -1.22
C ALA A 221 20.77 -14.05 -2.21
N ARG A 222 21.66 -13.14 -1.87
CA ARG A 222 22.89 -12.87 -2.63
C ARG A 222 24.00 -13.77 -2.08
N GLN A 223 24.64 -14.53 -2.95
CA GLN A 223 25.84 -15.29 -2.59
C GLN A 223 26.99 -14.29 -2.37
N ARG A 224 27.62 -14.33 -1.18
CA ARG A 224 28.87 -13.60 -0.98
C ARG A 224 29.96 -14.30 -1.78
N SER A 225 30.58 -13.60 -2.72
CA SER A 225 31.86 -14.00 -3.30
C SER A 225 32.91 -13.89 -2.18
N ASN A 226 33.55 -15.01 -1.82
CA ASN A 226 34.77 -14.99 -1.02
C ASN A 226 35.89 -14.53 -1.97
N ASP A 227 36.05 -13.26 -2.17
CA ASP A 227 37.28 -12.68 -2.69
C ASP A 227 38.11 -12.23 -1.49
N SER A 228 39.04 -13.11 -1.12
CA SER A 228 40.14 -12.85 -0.19
C SER A 228 41.25 -12.03 -0.88
#